data_3321359e20f7ad6bf432169b30ae9c18
#
_entry.id   3321359e20f7ad6bf432169b30ae9c18
#
_cell.length_a   1.000
_cell.length_b   1.000
_cell.length_c   1.000
_cell.angle_alpha   90.00
_cell.angle_beta   90.00
_cell.angle_gamma   90.00
#
_symmetry.space_group_name_H-M   'P 1'
#
loop_
_entity.id
_entity.type
_entity.pdbx_description
1 polymer ?
#
loop_
_entity_poly.entity_id
_entity_poly.type
_entity_poly.pdbx_seq_one_letter_code
_entity_poly.pdbx_strand_id
1 'polypeptide(L)'
;MQSTYFQEATELWNQSLHNSLKVQDRRFSSEAWNSNPVAAFNAATYLLNARTLMGLADAVQGDAKTRNRIRFAVEQWVAAAAPSNFLAFNAEAQKKALDTKGESIAKGVQNLMHDIQQGHVSMTDESLFHVGKNVATTEGAVVFE
;
A
#
# COMPACT_ATOMS: atom_id res chain seq x y z
N MET A 1 -21.73 -14.69 6.62
CA MET A 1 -20.66 -14.02 5.89
C MET A 1 -21.14 -13.32 4.61
N GLN A 2 -21.78 -14.02 3.66
CA GLN A 2 -22.27 -13.36 2.41
C GLN A 2 -23.32 -12.28 2.68
N SER A 3 -24.33 -12.54 3.53
CA SER A 3 -25.37 -11.53 3.89
C SER A 3 -24.75 -10.29 4.56
N THR A 4 -23.76 -10.47 5.41
CA THR A 4 -23.05 -9.39 6.10
C THR A 4 -22.27 -8.54 5.10
N TYR A 5 -21.57 -9.16 4.15
CA TYR A 5 -20.85 -8.44 3.08
C TYR A 5 -21.79 -7.56 2.26
N PHE A 6 -22.94 -8.11 1.82
CA PHE A 6 -23.89 -7.33 1.02
C PHE A 6 -24.52 -6.18 1.81
N GLN A 7 -24.79 -6.37 3.10
CA GLN A 7 -25.26 -5.29 3.95
C GLN A 7 -24.23 -4.18 4.09
N GLU A 8 -22.98 -4.53 4.43
CA GLU A 8 -21.88 -3.55 4.53
C GLU A 8 -21.60 -2.86 3.21
N ALA A 9 -21.62 -3.57 2.07
CA ALA A 9 -21.43 -2.98 0.75
C ALA A 9 -22.55 -1.98 0.41
N THR A 10 -23.80 -2.31 0.74
CA THR A 10 -24.94 -1.42 0.54
C THR A 10 -24.83 -0.17 1.43
N GLU A 11 -24.38 -0.34 2.66
CA GLU A 11 -24.17 0.77 3.58
C GLU A 11 -23.04 1.70 3.10
N LEU A 12 -21.92 1.15 2.65
CA LEU A 12 -20.84 1.93 2.03
C LEU A 12 -21.34 2.72 0.82
N TRP A 13 -22.13 2.11 -0.03
CA TRP A 13 -22.72 2.78 -1.17
C TRP A 13 -23.60 3.97 -0.74
N ASN A 14 -24.50 3.76 0.21
CA ASN A 14 -25.37 4.81 0.72
C ASN A 14 -24.58 5.95 1.38
N GLN A 15 -23.55 5.63 2.19
CA GLN A 15 -22.67 6.63 2.79
C GLN A 15 -21.92 7.44 1.74
N SER A 16 -21.49 6.79 0.65
CA SER A 16 -20.83 7.46 -0.47
C SER A 16 -21.74 8.46 -1.17
N LEU A 17 -22.99 8.08 -1.43
CA LEU A 17 -23.98 8.98 -2.05
C LEU A 17 -24.27 10.24 -1.21
N HIS A 18 -24.15 10.13 0.11
CA HIS A 18 -24.40 11.24 1.04
C HIS A 18 -23.11 11.99 1.43
N ASN A 19 -21.97 11.69 0.81
CA ASN A 19 -20.65 12.26 1.16
C ASN A 19 -20.31 12.14 2.67
N SER A 20 -20.83 11.12 3.34
CA SER A 20 -20.63 10.87 4.77
C SER A 20 -19.57 9.81 5.06
N LEU A 21 -18.98 9.24 4.02
CA LEU A 21 -18.00 8.16 4.13
C LEU A 21 -16.69 8.69 4.71
N LYS A 22 -16.26 8.09 5.84
CA LYS A 22 -14.96 8.38 6.46
C LYS A 22 -14.17 7.08 6.58
N VAL A 23 -12.95 7.10 6.06
CA VAL A 23 -12.04 5.96 6.15
C VAL A 23 -11.13 6.15 7.35
N GLN A 24 -11.20 5.22 8.31
CA GLN A 24 -10.44 5.31 9.57
C GLN A 24 -9.11 4.54 9.55
N ASP A 25 -8.79 3.85 8.45
CA ASP A 25 -7.51 3.14 8.32
C ASP A 25 -6.35 4.14 8.15
N ARG A 26 -5.26 3.92 8.89
CA ARG A 26 -4.09 4.81 8.89
C ARG A 26 -3.51 5.07 7.50
N ARG A 27 -3.59 4.09 6.59
CA ARG A 27 -3.09 4.21 5.20
C ARG A 27 -3.88 5.19 4.36
N PHE A 28 -5.13 5.47 4.74
CA PHE A 28 -6.10 6.30 4.00
C PHE A 28 -6.64 7.44 4.85
N SER A 29 -5.93 7.82 5.93
CA SER A 29 -6.41 8.83 6.90
C SER A 29 -6.15 10.27 6.47
N SER A 30 -5.30 10.50 5.47
CA SER A 30 -4.98 11.86 5.04
C SER A 30 -6.16 12.58 4.39
N GLU A 31 -6.09 13.90 4.38
CA GLU A 31 -7.12 14.74 3.77
C GLU A 31 -7.34 14.40 2.29
N ALA A 32 -6.29 14.06 1.55
CA ALA A 32 -6.39 13.71 0.14
C ALA A 32 -7.36 12.55 -0.12
N TRP A 33 -7.41 11.55 0.79
CA TRP A 33 -8.35 10.44 0.71
C TRP A 33 -9.76 10.85 1.14
N ASN A 34 -9.88 11.60 2.21
CA ASN A 34 -11.18 11.90 2.82
C ASN A 34 -11.92 13.07 2.13
N SER A 35 -11.21 13.97 1.47
CA SER A 35 -11.81 15.07 0.69
C SER A 35 -12.23 14.67 -0.72
N ASN A 36 -11.79 13.52 -1.22
CA ASN A 36 -12.15 12.97 -2.53
C ASN A 36 -13.13 11.81 -2.36
N PRO A 37 -14.43 11.97 -2.67
CA PRO A 37 -15.43 10.93 -2.48
C PRO A 37 -15.13 9.61 -3.21
N VAL A 38 -14.53 9.68 -4.40
CA VAL A 38 -14.15 8.51 -5.19
C VAL A 38 -12.99 7.77 -4.52
N ALA A 39 -11.99 8.51 -4.03
CA ALA A 39 -10.86 7.92 -3.32
C ALA A 39 -11.31 7.28 -2.00
N ALA A 40 -12.16 7.97 -1.22
CA ALA A 40 -12.73 7.43 0.01
C ALA A 40 -13.53 6.15 -0.24
N PHE A 41 -14.36 6.12 -1.30
CA PHE A 41 -15.12 4.95 -1.68
C PHE A 41 -14.22 3.78 -2.09
N ASN A 42 -13.19 4.01 -2.90
CA ASN A 42 -12.23 2.99 -3.30
C ASN A 42 -11.48 2.41 -2.10
N ALA A 43 -11.02 3.26 -1.18
CA ALA A 43 -10.34 2.83 0.03
C ALA A 43 -11.28 2.00 0.94
N ALA A 44 -12.52 2.45 1.16
CA ALA A 44 -13.49 1.74 1.98
C ALA A 44 -13.89 0.39 1.38
N THR A 45 -14.11 0.32 0.07
CA THR A 45 -14.41 -0.92 -0.65
C THR A 45 -13.23 -1.89 -0.59
N TYR A 46 -12.01 -1.39 -0.77
CA TYR A 46 -10.80 -2.21 -0.59
C TYR A 46 -10.73 -2.80 0.82
N LEU A 47 -10.98 -2.01 1.86
CA LEU A 47 -10.94 -2.46 3.25
C LEU A 47 -12.02 -3.50 3.55
N LEU A 48 -13.23 -3.33 3.02
CA LEU A 48 -14.30 -4.31 3.12
C LEU A 48 -13.90 -5.64 2.47
N ASN A 49 -13.38 -5.59 1.24
CA ASN A 49 -12.91 -6.77 0.51
C ASN A 49 -11.75 -7.46 1.24
N ALA A 50 -10.78 -6.70 1.76
CA ALA A 50 -9.65 -7.23 2.50
C ALA A 50 -10.09 -7.98 3.76
N ARG A 51 -10.99 -7.39 4.57
CA ARG A 51 -11.55 -8.06 5.75
C ARG A 51 -12.31 -9.34 5.39
N THR A 52 -13.10 -9.28 4.33
CA THR A 52 -13.88 -10.45 3.88
C THR A 52 -12.97 -11.57 3.43
N LEU A 53 -11.95 -11.28 2.62
CA LEU A 53 -10.97 -12.27 2.16
C LEU A 53 -10.18 -12.88 3.32
N MET A 54 -9.75 -12.06 4.29
CA MET A 54 -9.08 -12.56 5.49
C MET A 54 -10.00 -13.46 6.30
N GLY A 55 -11.26 -13.07 6.50
CA GLY A 55 -12.25 -13.90 7.19
C GLY A 55 -12.53 -15.22 6.46
N LEU A 56 -12.51 -15.24 5.13
CA LEU A 56 -12.61 -16.47 4.34
C LEU A 56 -11.36 -17.34 4.52
N ALA A 57 -10.17 -16.75 4.50
CA ALA A 57 -8.92 -17.48 4.74
C ALA A 57 -8.87 -18.11 6.14
N ASP A 58 -9.34 -17.38 7.16
CA ASP A 58 -9.42 -17.88 8.54
C ASP A 58 -10.46 -19.02 8.73
N ALA A 59 -11.51 -19.03 7.89
CA ALA A 59 -12.54 -20.07 7.90
C ALA A 59 -12.14 -21.37 7.19
N VAL A 60 -11.01 -21.40 6.49
CA VAL A 60 -10.55 -22.61 5.79
C VAL A 60 -10.25 -23.74 6.77
N GLN A 61 -10.82 -24.92 6.49
CA GLN A 61 -10.55 -26.13 7.23
C GLN A 61 -9.30 -26.82 6.67
N GLY A 62 -8.49 -27.42 7.53
CA GLY A 62 -7.28 -28.12 7.14
C GLY A 62 -6.21 -28.13 8.24
N ASP A 63 -5.06 -28.69 7.94
CA ASP A 63 -3.91 -28.66 8.84
C ASP A 63 -3.35 -27.24 9.01
N ALA A 64 -2.60 -27.01 10.08
CA ALA A 64 -2.07 -25.69 10.41
C ALA A 64 -1.16 -25.11 9.31
N LYS A 65 -0.37 -25.97 8.65
CA LYS A 65 0.55 -25.53 7.58
C LYS A 65 -0.22 -25.03 6.36
N THR A 66 -1.26 -25.74 5.95
CA THR A 66 -2.13 -25.34 4.82
C THR A 66 -2.87 -24.03 5.14
N ARG A 67 -3.48 -23.93 6.33
CA ARG A 67 -4.15 -22.69 6.76
C ARG A 67 -3.21 -21.49 6.75
N ASN A 68 -2.01 -21.63 7.32
CA ASN A 68 -1.03 -20.54 7.37
C ASN A 68 -0.58 -20.11 5.97
N ARG A 69 -0.40 -21.06 5.03
CA ARG A 69 -0.05 -20.76 3.63
C ARG A 69 -1.15 -19.98 2.92
N ILE A 70 -2.40 -20.38 3.11
CA ILE A 70 -3.56 -19.69 2.51
C ILE A 70 -3.67 -18.28 3.10
N ARG A 71 -3.61 -18.15 4.42
CA ARG A 71 -3.64 -16.86 5.09
C ARG A 71 -2.53 -15.94 4.58
N PHE A 72 -1.30 -16.41 4.54
CA PHE A 72 -0.17 -15.64 4.03
C PHE A 72 -0.37 -15.21 2.57
N ALA A 73 -0.83 -16.11 1.70
CA ALA A 73 -1.09 -15.78 0.30
C ALA A 73 -2.15 -14.69 0.16
N VAL A 74 -3.24 -14.75 0.95
CA VAL A 74 -4.28 -13.72 0.98
C VAL A 74 -3.75 -12.40 1.53
N GLU A 75 -2.94 -12.41 2.59
CA GLU A 75 -2.28 -11.22 3.13
C GLU A 75 -1.41 -10.52 2.07
N GLN A 76 -0.59 -11.29 1.34
CA GLN A 76 0.24 -10.75 0.26
C GLN A 76 -0.61 -10.15 -0.88
N TRP A 77 -1.67 -10.85 -1.27
CA TRP A 77 -2.58 -10.36 -2.31
C TRP A 77 -3.29 -9.07 -1.88
N VAL A 78 -3.82 -9.03 -0.65
CA VAL A 78 -4.44 -7.84 -0.08
C VAL A 78 -3.44 -6.66 -0.04
N ALA A 79 -2.21 -6.90 0.41
CA ALA A 79 -1.18 -5.87 0.43
C ALA A 79 -0.86 -5.34 -0.98
N ALA A 80 -0.72 -6.23 -1.96
CA ALA A 80 -0.42 -5.85 -3.35
C ALA A 80 -1.57 -5.08 -4.02
N ALA A 81 -2.83 -5.42 -3.71
CA ALA A 81 -4.03 -4.81 -4.29
C ALA A 81 -4.42 -3.46 -3.65
N ALA A 82 -3.67 -2.94 -2.68
CA ALA A 82 -4.01 -1.69 -2.01
C ALA A 82 -4.05 -0.51 -3.00
N PRO A 83 -5.10 0.34 -2.98
CA PRO A 83 -5.23 1.48 -3.89
C PRO A 83 -4.04 2.44 -3.82
N SER A 84 -3.40 2.54 -2.66
CA SER A 84 -2.20 3.35 -2.46
C SER A 84 -0.99 2.93 -3.30
N ASN A 85 -0.97 1.69 -3.82
CA ASN A 85 0.12 1.19 -4.65
C ASN A 85 0.03 1.64 -6.13
N PHE A 86 -1.10 2.19 -6.53
CA PHE A 86 -1.36 2.54 -7.92
C PHE A 86 -1.59 4.04 -8.07
N LEU A 87 -0.79 4.71 -8.90
CA LEU A 87 -0.91 6.16 -9.13
C LEU A 87 -2.35 6.58 -9.49
N ALA A 88 -3.04 5.77 -10.31
CA ALA A 88 -4.41 6.03 -10.74
C ALA A 88 -5.45 6.01 -9.59
N PHE A 89 -5.12 5.41 -8.44
CA PHE A 89 -6.01 5.26 -7.30
C PHE A 89 -5.46 5.89 -6.01
N ASN A 90 -4.18 6.28 -6.01
CA ASN A 90 -3.53 6.90 -4.85
C ASN A 90 -3.84 8.40 -4.80
N ALA A 91 -4.77 8.79 -3.94
CA ALA A 91 -5.22 10.19 -3.82
C ALA A 91 -4.08 11.14 -3.40
N GLU A 92 -3.15 10.71 -2.56
CA GLU A 92 -2.00 11.54 -2.14
C GLU A 92 -1.02 11.76 -3.29
N ALA A 93 -0.73 10.70 -4.06
CA ALA A 93 0.16 10.79 -5.20
C ALA A 93 -0.46 11.68 -6.31
N GLN A 94 -1.77 11.54 -6.55
CA GLN A 94 -2.50 12.41 -7.48
C GLN A 94 -2.49 13.87 -7.04
N LYS A 95 -2.81 14.12 -5.76
CA LYS A 95 -2.75 15.46 -5.19
C LYS A 95 -1.35 16.06 -5.35
N LYS A 96 -0.30 15.31 -4.99
CA LYS A 96 1.08 15.76 -5.14
C LYS A 96 1.47 16.01 -6.60
N ALA A 97 1.00 15.17 -7.52
CA ALA A 97 1.24 15.39 -8.95
C ALA A 97 0.60 16.69 -9.45
N LEU A 98 -0.62 17.00 -9.01
CA LEU A 98 -1.29 18.24 -9.34
C LEU A 98 -0.58 19.46 -8.70
N ASP A 99 -0.27 19.39 -7.41
CA ASP A 99 0.41 20.46 -6.66
C ASP A 99 1.78 20.80 -7.25
N THR A 100 2.50 19.80 -7.76
CA THR A 100 3.83 19.96 -8.40
C THR A 100 3.77 20.09 -9.92
N LYS A 101 2.58 20.22 -10.52
CA LYS A 101 2.38 20.28 -11.97
C LYS A 101 3.06 19.15 -12.75
N GLY A 102 3.09 17.94 -12.14
CA GLY A 102 3.69 16.74 -12.72
C GLY A 102 5.17 16.53 -12.42
N GLU A 103 5.86 17.47 -11.77
CA GLU A 103 7.29 17.35 -11.46
C GLU A 103 7.58 16.09 -10.59
N SER A 104 6.71 15.78 -9.64
CA SER A 104 6.85 14.59 -8.79
C SER A 104 6.82 13.28 -9.59
N ILE A 105 6.03 13.22 -10.66
CA ILE A 105 5.98 12.06 -11.56
C ILE A 105 7.28 11.97 -12.37
N ALA A 106 7.72 13.10 -12.95
CA ALA A 106 8.96 13.15 -13.72
C ALA A 106 10.17 12.69 -12.88
N LYS A 107 10.25 13.15 -11.62
CA LYS A 107 11.30 12.72 -10.69
C LYS A 107 11.19 11.23 -10.35
N GLY A 108 9.98 10.71 -10.16
CA GLY A 108 9.76 9.27 -9.95
C GLY A 108 10.24 8.41 -11.12
N VAL A 109 9.98 8.86 -12.36
CA VAL A 109 10.47 8.19 -13.57
C VAL A 109 11.99 8.24 -13.65
N GLN A 110 12.61 9.39 -13.32
CA GLN A 110 14.09 9.50 -13.29
C GLN A 110 14.71 8.53 -12.28
N ASN A 111 14.13 8.44 -11.07
CA ASN A 111 14.60 7.49 -10.06
C ASN A 111 14.47 6.04 -10.54
N LEU A 112 13.33 5.68 -11.15
CA LEU A 112 13.13 4.35 -11.72
C LEU A 112 14.15 4.02 -12.81
N MET A 113 14.44 4.98 -13.69
CA MET A 113 15.47 4.79 -14.73
C MET A 113 16.85 4.58 -14.11
N HIS A 114 17.18 5.31 -13.05
CA HIS A 114 18.41 5.13 -12.31
C HIS A 114 18.51 3.74 -11.68
N ASP A 115 17.44 3.29 -11.00
CA ASP A 115 17.37 1.95 -10.41
C ASP A 115 17.54 0.84 -11.46
N ILE A 116 16.90 0.99 -12.63
CA ILE A 116 17.07 0.05 -13.74
C ILE A 116 18.54 0.00 -14.22
N GLN A 117 19.22 1.15 -14.30
CA GLN A 117 20.63 1.21 -14.71
C GLN A 117 21.56 0.57 -13.68
N GLN A 118 21.25 0.71 -12.40
CA GLN A 118 21.98 0.06 -11.30
C GLN A 118 21.68 -1.44 -11.17
N GLY A 119 20.57 -1.91 -11.72
CA GLY A 119 20.12 -3.31 -11.60
C GLY A 119 19.46 -3.67 -10.26
N HIS A 120 19.19 -2.68 -9.40
CA HIS A 120 18.48 -2.86 -8.13
C HIS A 120 17.70 -1.60 -7.77
N VAL A 121 16.68 -1.77 -6.92
CA VAL A 121 15.85 -0.66 -6.41
C VAL A 121 16.55 -0.06 -5.20
N SER A 122 16.93 1.20 -5.29
CA SER A 122 17.52 1.96 -4.17
C SER A 122 16.44 2.58 -3.31
N MET A 123 16.36 2.18 -2.03
CA MET A 123 15.45 2.76 -1.05
C MET A 123 16.08 3.94 -0.29
N THR A 124 17.38 4.11 -0.40
CA THR A 124 18.19 5.16 0.24
C THR A 124 19.20 5.70 -0.76
N ASP A 125 19.65 6.93 -0.56
CA ASP A 125 20.77 7.48 -1.32
C ASP A 125 22.07 6.85 -0.81
N GLU A 126 22.52 5.78 -1.49
CA GLU A 126 23.71 5.01 -1.13
C GLU A 126 25.00 5.81 -1.31
N SER A 127 24.97 6.87 -2.12
CA SER A 127 26.14 7.75 -2.31
C SER A 127 26.57 8.46 -1.03
N LEU A 128 25.68 8.55 -0.04
CA LEU A 128 25.97 9.13 1.26
C LEU A 128 26.65 8.16 2.23
N PHE A 129 26.69 6.87 1.92
CA PHE A 129 27.22 5.83 2.79
C PHE A 129 28.57 5.31 2.29
N HIS A 130 29.60 5.48 3.11
CA HIS A 130 30.94 5.01 2.81
C HIS A 130 31.43 4.11 3.94
N VAL A 131 31.64 2.84 3.62
CA VAL A 131 32.20 1.86 4.60
C VAL A 131 33.55 2.34 5.10
N GLY A 132 33.75 2.31 6.41
CA GLY A 132 34.95 2.77 7.08
C GLY A 132 35.04 4.29 7.31
N LYS A 133 34.08 5.11 6.81
CA LYS A 133 34.01 6.55 7.05
C LYS A 133 32.82 6.94 7.93
N ASN A 134 31.63 6.56 7.54
CA ASN A 134 30.39 6.89 8.26
C ASN A 134 29.47 5.68 8.46
N VAL A 135 29.83 4.52 7.92
CA VAL A 135 29.20 3.22 8.14
C VAL A 135 30.27 2.21 8.46
N ALA A 136 30.00 1.27 9.36
CA ALA A 136 30.93 0.23 9.81
C ALA A 136 32.30 0.78 10.21
N THR A 137 32.31 1.81 11.07
CA THR A 137 33.52 2.49 11.53
C THR A 137 34.26 1.75 12.64
N THR A 138 33.71 0.64 13.18
CA THR A 138 34.36 -0.22 14.17
C THR A 138 35.55 -0.97 13.58
N GLU A 139 36.67 -1.03 14.33
CA GLU A 139 37.82 -1.83 13.91
C GLU A 139 37.42 -3.31 13.83
N GLY A 140 37.74 -3.93 12.71
CA GLY A 140 37.43 -5.34 12.43
C GLY A 140 37.67 -5.71 10.96
N ALA A 141 37.67 -7.00 10.67
CA ALA A 141 37.75 -7.48 9.30
C ALA A 141 36.32 -7.73 8.76
N VAL A 142 36.05 -7.28 7.54
CA VAL A 142 34.81 -7.67 6.82
C VAL A 142 34.95 -9.15 6.45
N VAL A 143 34.08 -9.98 6.98
CA VAL A 143 34.07 -11.44 6.71
C VAL A 143 33.13 -11.83 5.60
N PHE A 144 32.19 -10.92 5.23
CA PHE A 144 31.22 -11.11 4.15
C PHE A 144 30.67 -9.75 3.72
N GLU A 145 30.53 -9.54 2.40
CA GLU A 145 29.81 -8.44 1.76
C GLU A 145 28.56 -8.93 1.07
#